data_2ef0630441f0172559e3016ceb57ef00
#
_entry.id   2ef0630441f0172559e3016ceb57ef00
#
_cell.length_a   1.000
_cell.length_b   1.000
_cell.length_c   1.000
_cell.angle_alpha   90.00
_cell.angle_beta   90.00
_cell.angle_gamma   90.00
#
_symmetry.space_group_name_H-M   'P 1'
#
loop_
_entity.id
_entity.type
_entity.pdbx_description
1 polymer ?
#
loop_
_entity_poly.entity_id
_entity_poly.type
_entity_poly.pdbx_seq_one_letter_code
_entity_poly.pdbx_strand_id
1 'polypeptide(L)'
;MLMFGEKRILRRLHAGILAAAGAVVMILAVLFATLPARAEGEDVPTQSTEPDARSLSITIKESREVGAKKLRDGRYSTRNSYKAGDTITVTCEEEMAGVYIQWGSEVKPYRLIYGGHEETHGENGFLHDYVKLEERAKEVVIQLDSDMYICEIYAYSAGKLPADVQVWEPTLKEADILVLSTHADDEILFMGGVLNIYGGQEKYRVQVAYMCEHWTYSSSSHIREHERLDGLWYSGIRYYPIVMGYKDIFINYNQPADKALAEAKRKYNFDNLKASVCETIRRFKPLVVVGHDINGEYGHGGHIIFCAALREVLEHTADETYLPDSAEKYGVWDVPKTYLHLYGENKLRLNMREPLSEFGGMTSLEVAKGAYKKHETQVTSTGFKVDDEYKHSIANFGLYRTTVGQNTGNHMMENVVSYAEQERIAEEKRLEEERKAEEERLAEEARKAEEARKAEEARKAEEAKKAEEARKAEEEKAAAEKKAAEESKSKSSHGVLYAVLGVVLAVVAVGLILFGIRTRNRLRKKKARLARMQKQREDKKLM
;
A
#
# COMPACT_ATOMS: atom_id res chain seq x y z
N MET A 1 -2.01 -1.89 -74.22
CA MET A 1 -1.18 -2.91 -73.60
C MET A 1 -0.63 -2.51 -72.19
N LEU A 2 -0.89 -1.28 -71.75
CA LEU A 2 -0.40 -0.77 -70.43
C LEU A 2 -1.38 -0.97 -69.25
N MET A 3 -2.65 -1.21 -69.47
CA MET A 3 -3.65 -1.40 -68.35
C MET A 3 -3.69 -2.81 -67.73
N PHE A 4 -3.00 -3.80 -68.27
CA PHE A 4 -2.96 -5.17 -67.70
C PHE A 4 -1.81 -5.40 -66.69
N GLY A 5 -0.79 -4.53 -66.70
CA GLY A 5 0.36 -4.63 -65.81
C GLY A 5 0.06 -4.15 -64.37
N GLU A 6 -0.66 -3.04 -64.21
CA GLU A 6 -0.96 -2.44 -62.90
C GLU A 6 -1.89 -3.28 -62.05
N LYS A 7 -2.90 -3.93 -62.65
CA LYS A 7 -3.79 -4.83 -61.88
C LYS A 7 -3.09 -6.09 -61.36
N ARG A 8 -2.00 -6.52 -62.01
CA ARG A 8 -1.21 -7.67 -61.56
C ARG A 8 -0.27 -7.31 -60.40
N ILE A 9 0.26 -6.09 -60.39
CA ILE A 9 1.12 -5.57 -59.30
C ILE A 9 0.28 -5.29 -58.04
N LEU A 10 -0.90 -4.66 -58.18
CA LEU A 10 -1.81 -4.43 -57.04
C LEU A 10 -2.30 -5.76 -56.42
N ARG A 11 -2.63 -6.77 -57.23
CA ARG A 11 -3.02 -8.09 -56.67
C ARG A 11 -1.88 -8.81 -55.96
N ARG A 12 -0.63 -8.64 -56.39
CA ARG A 12 0.54 -9.19 -55.69
C ARG A 12 0.85 -8.46 -54.40
N LEU A 13 0.67 -7.14 -54.35
CA LEU A 13 0.77 -6.34 -53.14
C LEU A 13 -0.33 -6.69 -52.11
N HIS A 14 -1.58 -6.83 -52.53
CA HIS A 14 -2.67 -7.26 -51.65
C HIS A 14 -2.47 -8.70 -51.11
N ALA A 15 -2.00 -9.63 -51.94
CA ALA A 15 -1.69 -10.98 -51.49
C ALA A 15 -0.50 -11.02 -50.51
N GLY A 16 0.50 -10.14 -50.69
CA GLY A 16 1.62 -9.99 -49.76
C GLY A 16 1.20 -9.42 -48.40
N ILE A 17 0.31 -8.42 -48.37
CA ILE A 17 -0.21 -7.80 -47.15
C ILE A 17 -1.12 -8.81 -46.39
N LEU A 18 -1.96 -9.55 -47.10
CA LEU A 18 -2.80 -10.60 -46.48
C LEU A 18 -1.96 -11.77 -45.93
N ALA A 19 -0.86 -12.14 -46.59
CA ALA A 19 0.05 -13.16 -46.09
C ALA A 19 0.85 -12.67 -44.88
N ALA A 20 1.27 -11.41 -44.83
CA ALA A 20 1.93 -10.81 -43.68
C ALA A 20 0.98 -10.67 -42.47
N ALA A 21 -0.27 -10.23 -42.71
CA ALA A 21 -1.30 -10.16 -41.67
C ALA A 21 -1.64 -11.57 -41.12
N GLY A 22 -1.73 -12.59 -41.97
CA GLY A 22 -1.94 -13.98 -41.58
C GLY A 22 -0.78 -14.55 -40.75
N ALA A 23 0.47 -14.18 -41.08
CA ALA A 23 1.65 -14.59 -40.32
C ALA A 23 1.70 -13.92 -38.92
N VAL A 24 1.31 -12.63 -38.83
CA VAL A 24 1.22 -11.93 -37.51
C VAL A 24 0.12 -12.54 -36.64
N VAL A 25 -1.04 -12.88 -37.22
CA VAL A 25 -2.13 -13.54 -36.47
C VAL A 25 -1.71 -14.96 -36.03
N MET A 26 -0.97 -15.70 -36.86
CA MET A 26 -0.44 -17.01 -36.46
C MET A 26 0.64 -16.91 -35.39
N ILE A 27 1.52 -15.90 -35.44
CA ILE A 27 2.54 -15.66 -34.40
C ILE A 27 1.86 -15.26 -33.08
N LEU A 28 0.81 -14.42 -33.11
CA LEU A 28 0.02 -14.09 -31.93
C LEU A 28 -0.74 -15.30 -31.39
N ALA A 29 -1.33 -16.15 -32.24
CA ALA A 29 -2.00 -17.38 -31.85
C ALA A 29 -1.02 -18.40 -31.23
N VAL A 30 0.20 -18.51 -31.72
CA VAL A 30 1.25 -19.37 -31.14
C VAL A 30 1.76 -18.79 -29.81
N LEU A 31 1.89 -17.46 -29.68
CA LEU A 31 2.23 -16.80 -28.41
C LEU A 31 1.13 -16.99 -27.36
N PHE A 32 -0.15 -16.95 -27.76
CA PHE A 32 -1.26 -17.26 -26.85
C PHE A 32 -1.38 -18.76 -26.51
N ALA A 33 -0.99 -19.65 -27.41
CA ALA A 33 -1.01 -21.10 -27.19
C ALA A 33 0.19 -21.62 -26.35
N THR A 34 1.25 -20.82 -26.20
CA THR A 34 2.41 -21.14 -25.36
C THR A 34 2.38 -20.47 -23.97
N LEU A 35 1.37 -19.66 -23.68
CA LEU A 35 1.06 -19.33 -22.29
C LEU A 35 0.52 -20.59 -21.65
N PRO A 36 1.15 -21.13 -20.58
CA PRO A 36 0.57 -22.24 -19.85
C PRO A 36 -0.84 -21.80 -19.45
N ALA A 37 -1.85 -22.60 -19.82
CA ALA A 37 -3.18 -22.46 -19.26
C ALA A 37 -2.96 -22.41 -17.74
N ARG A 38 -3.24 -21.24 -17.14
CA ARG A 38 -3.30 -21.12 -15.69
C ARG A 38 -4.41 -22.07 -15.30
N ALA A 39 -4.03 -23.26 -14.85
CA ALA A 39 -4.95 -24.13 -14.18
C ALA A 39 -5.56 -23.25 -13.09
N GLU A 40 -6.89 -23.19 -13.03
CA GLU A 40 -7.61 -22.86 -11.82
C GLU A 40 -7.26 -23.98 -10.82
N GLY A 41 -6.03 -23.92 -10.30
CA GLY A 41 -5.65 -24.60 -9.11
C GLY A 41 -6.18 -23.71 -8.01
N GLU A 42 -7.03 -24.26 -7.18
CA GLU A 42 -7.28 -23.77 -5.84
C GLU A 42 -5.96 -23.20 -5.32
N ASP A 43 -5.92 -21.89 -5.00
CA ASP A 43 -4.82 -21.30 -4.25
C ASP A 43 -4.82 -22.01 -2.90
N VAL A 44 -4.16 -23.13 -2.83
CA VAL A 44 -3.70 -23.69 -1.55
C VAL A 44 -2.82 -22.59 -0.99
N PRO A 45 -3.17 -21.99 0.15
CA PRO A 45 -2.34 -20.96 0.75
C PRO A 45 -0.95 -21.58 0.86
N THR A 46 0.01 -21.01 0.15
CA THR A 46 1.41 -21.40 0.29
C THR A 46 1.74 -21.13 1.75
N GLN A 47 1.79 -22.19 2.55
CA GLN A 47 2.28 -22.10 3.91
C GLN A 47 3.63 -21.38 3.82
N SER A 48 3.72 -20.25 4.53
CA SER A 48 4.96 -19.53 4.68
C SER A 48 6.05 -20.54 5.04
N THR A 49 7.10 -20.62 4.24
CA THR A 49 8.24 -21.50 4.50
C THR A 49 9.13 -20.96 5.62
N GLU A 50 8.77 -19.81 6.19
CA GLU A 50 9.46 -19.20 7.31
C GLU A 50 9.14 -19.97 8.59
N PRO A 51 10.14 -20.39 9.38
CA PRO A 51 9.92 -21.09 10.63
C PRO A 51 9.22 -20.19 11.64
N ASP A 52 8.47 -20.76 12.55
CA ASP A 52 7.84 -20.00 13.64
C ASP A 52 8.91 -19.39 14.56
N ALA A 53 8.72 -18.12 14.91
CA ALA A 53 9.52 -17.43 15.90
C ALA A 53 9.22 -17.99 17.30
N ARG A 54 10.26 -18.17 18.11
CA ARG A 54 10.15 -18.68 19.47
C ARG A 54 10.35 -17.54 20.47
N SER A 55 9.56 -17.52 21.53
CA SER A 55 9.88 -16.71 22.72
C SER A 55 11.18 -17.21 23.36
N LEU A 56 12.12 -16.31 23.57
CA LEU A 56 13.46 -16.61 24.07
C LEU A 56 13.52 -16.48 25.61
N SER A 57 14.40 -17.29 26.22
CA SER A 57 14.69 -17.16 27.64
C SER A 57 15.65 -16.00 27.86
N ILE A 58 15.16 -14.89 28.39
CA ILE A 58 15.94 -13.67 28.62
C ILE A 58 16.24 -13.46 30.10
N THR A 59 17.35 -12.77 30.36
CA THR A 59 17.71 -12.18 31.63
C THR A 59 17.56 -10.66 31.54
N ILE A 60 16.94 -10.06 32.56
CA ILE A 60 16.73 -8.60 32.62
C ILE A 60 17.55 -8.03 33.78
N LYS A 61 18.35 -7.00 33.47
CA LYS A 61 19.08 -6.19 34.42
C LYS A 61 18.63 -4.75 34.34
N GLU A 62 18.25 -4.19 35.47
CA GLU A 62 17.79 -2.80 35.57
C GLU A 62 18.94 -1.93 36.12
N SER A 63 19.10 -0.69 35.63
CA SER A 63 20.04 0.30 36.19
C SER A 63 19.68 0.69 37.63
N ARG A 64 18.40 0.65 37.94
CA ARG A 64 17.82 0.85 39.27
C ARG A 64 16.94 -0.34 39.57
N GLU A 65 17.29 -1.10 40.63
CA GLU A 65 16.56 -2.32 41.02
C GLU A 65 15.11 -2.02 41.42
N VAL A 66 14.18 -2.15 40.48
CA VAL A 66 12.74 -1.92 40.65
C VAL A 66 12.01 -3.25 40.84
N GLY A 67 12.48 -4.32 40.22
CA GLY A 67 11.96 -5.67 40.36
C GLY A 67 11.70 -6.37 39.01
N ALA A 68 12.78 -6.72 38.33
CA ALA A 68 12.78 -7.33 36.97
C ALA A 68 11.86 -8.57 36.83
N LYS A 69 11.57 -9.30 37.93
CA LYS A 69 10.65 -10.46 37.90
C LYS A 69 9.23 -10.09 37.47
N LYS A 70 8.78 -8.86 37.75
CA LYS A 70 7.44 -8.38 37.34
C LYS A 70 7.33 -8.11 35.84
N LEU A 71 8.46 -7.95 35.14
CA LEU A 71 8.49 -7.72 33.70
C LEU A 71 8.29 -9.02 32.90
N ARG A 72 8.00 -10.13 33.57
CA ARG A 72 7.80 -11.45 32.92
C ARG A 72 6.81 -12.31 33.70
N ASP A 73 5.84 -11.72 34.38
CA ASP A 73 4.82 -12.46 35.10
C ASP A 73 3.52 -12.67 34.33
N GLY A 74 3.43 -12.09 33.10
CA GLY A 74 2.30 -12.23 32.19
C GLY A 74 1.07 -11.44 32.64
N ARG A 75 1.25 -10.35 33.42
CA ARG A 75 0.14 -9.63 34.05
C ARG A 75 0.22 -8.12 33.79
N TYR A 76 -0.76 -7.55 33.17
CA TYR A 76 -0.88 -6.08 33.06
C TYR A 76 -1.11 -5.40 34.43
N SER A 77 -1.62 -6.13 35.43
CA SER A 77 -1.84 -5.59 36.79
C SER A 77 -0.55 -5.25 37.51
N THR A 78 0.57 -5.84 37.13
CA THR A 78 1.89 -5.56 37.67
C THR A 78 2.67 -4.69 36.66
N ARG A 79 3.28 -3.60 37.15
CA ARG A 79 4.10 -2.73 36.34
C ARG A 79 5.21 -2.11 37.16
N ASN A 80 6.37 -1.91 36.55
CA ASN A 80 7.50 -1.24 37.16
C ASN A 80 7.55 0.22 36.71
N SER A 81 7.86 1.13 37.65
CA SER A 81 8.03 2.57 37.37
C SER A 81 9.49 2.89 37.15
N TYR A 82 9.79 3.46 35.99
CA TYR A 82 11.13 3.91 35.63
C TYR A 82 11.16 5.42 35.46
N LYS A 83 12.36 5.99 35.61
CA LYS A 83 12.63 7.42 35.45
C LYS A 83 13.40 7.69 34.16
N ALA A 84 13.33 8.93 33.69
CA ALA A 84 14.21 9.40 32.64
C ALA A 84 15.69 9.10 32.98
N GLY A 85 16.40 8.50 32.04
CA GLY A 85 17.77 8.04 32.21
C GLY A 85 17.94 6.62 32.72
N ASP A 86 16.88 5.95 33.20
CA ASP A 86 16.96 4.53 33.56
C ASP A 86 17.19 3.67 32.31
N THR A 87 17.93 2.59 32.49
CA THR A 87 18.19 1.57 31.45
C THR A 87 17.74 0.19 31.89
N ILE A 88 17.19 -0.57 30.96
CA ILE A 88 16.84 -1.97 31.14
C ILE A 88 17.61 -2.77 30.09
N THR A 89 18.56 -3.60 30.56
CA THR A 89 19.35 -4.47 29.69
C THR A 89 18.69 -5.84 29.61
N VAL A 90 18.37 -6.25 28.42
CA VAL A 90 17.81 -7.57 28.07
C VAL A 90 18.92 -8.41 27.45
N THR A 91 19.26 -9.55 28.04
CA THR A 91 20.28 -10.46 27.51
C THR A 91 19.69 -11.85 27.26
N CYS A 92 20.20 -12.52 26.24
CA CYS A 92 19.85 -13.87 25.87
C CYS A 92 21.09 -14.64 25.39
N GLU A 93 21.13 -15.95 25.64
CA GLU A 93 22.19 -16.82 25.08
C GLU A 93 22.07 -16.96 23.57
N GLU A 94 20.83 -16.94 23.06
CA GLU A 94 20.52 -16.94 21.63
C GLU A 94 20.40 -15.50 21.10
N GLU A 95 20.59 -15.32 19.78
CA GLU A 95 20.40 -14.01 19.15
C GLU A 95 18.91 -13.67 19.03
N MET A 96 18.52 -12.54 19.58
CA MET A 96 17.19 -11.96 19.47
C MET A 96 17.03 -11.31 18.10
N ALA A 97 15.90 -11.53 17.45
CA ALA A 97 15.50 -10.86 16.21
C ALA A 97 14.51 -9.71 16.45
N GLY A 98 13.91 -9.67 17.62
CA GLY A 98 13.02 -8.59 18.04
C GLY A 98 12.72 -8.63 19.54
N VAL A 99 12.33 -7.47 20.06
CA VAL A 99 11.91 -7.26 21.44
C VAL A 99 10.46 -6.79 21.44
N TYR A 100 9.63 -7.33 22.32
CA TYR A 100 8.24 -6.95 22.50
C TYR A 100 8.07 -6.37 23.91
N ILE A 101 7.67 -5.10 23.94
CA ILE A 101 7.50 -4.36 25.19
C ILE A 101 6.02 -4.04 25.37
N GLN A 102 5.46 -4.38 26.52
CA GLN A 102 4.12 -3.98 26.92
C GLN A 102 4.25 -2.89 27.99
N TRP A 103 3.90 -1.67 27.60
CA TRP A 103 4.06 -0.48 28.43
C TRP A 103 2.90 -0.33 29.43
N GLY A 104 3.18 0.11 30.63
CA GLY A 104 2.17 0.32 31.68
C GLY A 104 1.70 1.78 31.82
N SER A 105 2.04 2.65 30.88
CA SER A 105 1.64 4.06 30.80
C SER A 105 1.61 4.51 29.34
N GLU A 106 1.12 5.70 29.06
CA GLU A 106 1.34 6.35 27.78
C GLU A 106 2.80 6.27 27.37
N VAL A 107 3.04 5.87 26.12
CA VAL A 107 4.39 5.66 25.60
C VAL A 107 4.94 6.98 25.05
N LYS A 108 6.17 7.28 25.45
CA LYS A 108 6.96 8.40 24.96
C LYS A 108 8.20 7.85 24.27
N PRO A 109 8.90 8.65 23.47
CA PRO A 109 10.13 8.21 22.82
C PRO A 109 11.12 7.60 23.82
N TYR A 110 11.73 6.49 23.39
CA TYR A 110 12.76 5.74 24.10
C TYR A 110 13.79 5.23 23.10
N ARG A 111 14.94 4.78 23.56
CA ARG A 111 16.02 4.28 22.70
C ARG A 111 16.25 2.79 22.90
N LEU A 112 16.50 2.09 21.80
CA LEU A 112 17.06 0.74 21.79
C LEU A 112 18.52 0.81 21.34
N ILE A 113 19.41 0.18 22.13
CA ILE A 113 20.85 0.16 21.86
C ILE A 113 21.30 -1.30 21.83
N TYR A 114 21.83 -1.72 20.68
CA TYR A 114 22.28 -3.10 20.46
C TYR A 114 23.26 -3.18 19.28
N GLY A 115 24.27 -4.06 19.34
CA GLY A 115 25.13 -4.34 18.19
C GLY A 115 25.84 -3.13 17.58
N GLY A 116 25.94 -2.00 18.30
CA GLY A 116 26.45 -0.73 17.78
C GLY A 116 25.39 0.18 17.16
N HIS A 117 24.14 -0.26 17.09
CA HIS A 117 22.96 0.53 16.68
C HIS A 117 22.38 1.27 17.87
N GLU A 118 21.87 2.47 17.63
CA GLU A 118 21.05 3.23 18.57
C GLU A 118 19.85 3.79 17.78
N GLU A 119 18.64 3.36 18.13
CA GLU A 119 17.41 3.67 17.42
C GLU A 119 16.40 4.29 18.39
N THR A 120 15.64 5.28 17.91
CA THR A 120 14.54 5.89 18.67
C THR A 120 13.22 5.24 18.27
N HIS A 121 12.45 4.82 19.27
CA HIS A 121 11.13 4.20 19.14
C HIS A 121 10.11 4.90 20.04
N GLY A 122 8.85 4.45 20.01
CA GLY A 122 7.78 4.97 20.86
C GLY A 122 7.08 6.22 20.32
N GLU A 123 7.47 6.75 19.16
CA GLU A 123 6.83 7.92 18.53
C GLU A 123 5.35 7.69 18.18
N ASN A 124 4.99 6.46 17.84
CA ASN A 124 3.60 6.07 17.55
C ASN A 124 2.75 5.86 18.80
N GLY A 125 3.35 5.85 20.00
CA GLY A 125 2.64 5.65 21.25
C GLY A 125 2.05 4.25 21.44
N PHE A 126 2.59 3.22 20.77
CA PHE A 126 2.07 1.85 20.86
C PHE A 126 2.30 1.26 22.26
N LEU A 127 1.20 0.99 22.96
CA LEU A 127 1.24 0.37 24.28
C LEU A 127 1.80 -1.07 24.24
N HIS A 128 1.55 -1.78 23.15
CA HIS A 128 2.14 -3.06 22.78
C HIS A 128 3.08 -2.80 21.60
N ASP A 129 4.38 -2.79 21.86
CA ASP A 129 5.39 -2.35 20.93
C ASP A 129 6.36 -3.47 20.59
N TYR A 130 6.21 -4.08 19.42
CA TYR A 130 7.15 -5.05 18.88
C TYR A 130 8.17 -4.33 18.00
N VAL A 131 9.42 -4.32 18.44
CA VAL A 131 10.53 -3.78 17.68
C VAL A 131 11.32 -4.92 17.07
N LYS A 132 11.33 -4.99 15.74
CA LYS A 132 12.21 -5.87 14.98
C LYS A 132 13.60 -5.23 14.94
N LEU A 133 14.64 -5.97 15.33
CA LEU A 133 16.01 -5.51 15.27
C LEU A 133 16.53 -5.56 13.83
N GLU A 134 17.28 -4.52 13.40
CA GLU A 134 17.95 -4.52 12.08
C GLU A 134 19.01 -5.63 12.01
N GLU A 135 19.79 -5.78 13.08
CA GLU A 135 20.73 -6.88 13.26
C GLU A 135 20.37 -7.66 14.52
N ARG A 136 20.50 -9.00 14.45
CA ARG A 136 20.28 -9.85 15.61
C ARG A 136 21.30 -9.57 16.70
N ALA A 137 20.87 -9.55 17.93
CA ALA A 137 21.72 -9.24 19.07
C ALA A 137 21.46 -10.17 20.25
N LYS A 138 22.49 -10.43 21.06
CA LYS A 138 22.38 -11.15 22.34
C LYS A 138 22.09 -10.22 23.50
N GLU A 139 22.29 -8.93 23.32
CA GLU A 139 22.03 -7.90 24.30
C GLU A 139 21.33 -6.71 23.63
N VAL A 140 20.26 -6.24 24.27
CA VAL A 140 19.49 -5.04 23.90
C VAL A 140 19.32 -4.19 25.13
N VAL A 141 19.68 -2.93 25.07
CA VAL A 141 19.44 -1.96 26.13
C VAL A 141 18.29 -1.06 25.75
N ILE A 142 17.25 -1.04 26.57
CA ILE A 142 16.13 -0.11 26.50
C ILE A 142 16.48 1.08 27.37
N GLN A 143 16.70 2.24 26.80
CA GLN A 143 16.99 3.49 27.52
C GLN A 143 15.81 4.44 27.47
N LEU A 144 15.37 4.89 28.62
CA LEU A 144 14.20 5.74 28.77
C LEU A 144 14.58 7.21 28.82
N ASP A 145 13.95 8.03 27.97
CA ASP A 145 14.15 9.48 27.95
C ASP A 145 13.06 10.23 28.75
N SER A 146 12.09 9.51 29.28
CA SER A 146 10.98 10.02 30.09
C SER A 146 10.57 9.03 31.17
N ASP A 147 9.86 9.52 32.18
CA ASP A 147 9.23 8.67 33.19
C ASP A 147 8.15 7.81 32.52
N MET A 148 8.25 6.49 32.64
CA MET A 148 7.32 5.53 32.06
C MET A 148 7.15 4.30 32.97
N TYR A 149 6.10 3.53 32.70
CA TYR A 149 5.87 2.24 33.32
C TYR A 149 6.00 1.14 32.27
N ILE A 150 6.56 -0.01 32.66
CA ILE A 150 6.63 -1.22 31.84
C ILE A 150 5.92 -2.36 32.58
N CYS A 151 5.02 -3.06 31.88
CA CYS A 151 4.39 -4.28 32.36
C CYS A 151 5.24 -5.49 32.04
N GLU A 152 5.53 -5.72 30.73
CA GLU A 152 6.16 -6.95 30.26
C GLU A 152 7.23 -6.68 29.22
N ILE A 153 8.26 -7.54 29.17
CA ILE A 153 9.29 -7.56 28.13
C ILE A 153 9.50 -8.99 27.67
N TYR A 154 9.40 -9.21 26.36
CA TYR A 154 9.69 -10.47 25.69
C TYR A 154 10.71 -10.26 24.59
N ALA A 155 11.42 -11.32 24.22
CA ALA A 155 12.28 -11.35 23.06
C ALA A 155 11.97 -12.58 22.20
N TYR A 156 12.16 -12.43 20.90
CA TYR A 156 11.82 -13.47 19.94
C TYR A 156 12.98 -13.77 18.99
N SER A 157 13.09 -15.06 18.61
CA SER A 157 13.94 -15.48 17.51
C SER A 157 13.37 -14.99 16.18
N ALA A 158 14.17 -15.08 15.11
CA ALA A 158 13.63 -14.86 13.75
C ALA A 158 12.58 -15.91 13.40
N GLY A 159 11.62 -15.49 12.59
CA GLY A 159 10.54 -16.33 12.10
C GLY A 159 9.17 -15.64 12.18
N LYS A 160 8.11 -16.39 11.84
CA LYS A 160 6.74 -15.93 11.97
C LYS A 160 6.37 -15.76 13.43
N LEU A 161 6.03 -14.55 13.83
CA LEU A 161 5.67 -14.25 15.22
C LEU A 161 4.42 -15.03 15.68
N PRO A 162 4.35 -15.39 16.98
CA PRO A 162 3.12 -15.90 17.58
C PRO A 162 1.94 -14.94 17.36
N ALA A 163 0.73 -15.48 17.25
CA ALA A 163 -0.46 -14.70 16.93
C ALA A 163 -0.86 -13.66 17.98
N ASP A 164 -0.38 -13.80 19.21
CA ASP A 164 -0.59 -12.89 20.33
C ASP A 164 0.44 -11.75 20.42
N VAL A 165 1.50 -11.79 19.62
CA VAL A 165 2.44 -10.67 19.50
C VAL A 165 1.84 -9.62 18.57
N GLN A 166 1.51 -8.47 19.15
CA GLN A 166 0.83 -7.40 18.42
C GLN A 166 1.84 -6.51 17.71
N VAL A 167 1.78 -6.51 16.40
CA VAL A 167 2.58 -5.63 15.52
C VAL A 167 1.63 -4.60 14.92
N TRP A 168 1.47 -3.49 15.62
CA TRP A 168 0.53 -2.44 15.23
C TRP A 168 1.06 -1.60 14.07
N GLU A 169 0.16 -1.23 13.18
CA GLU A 169 0.37 -0.17 12.22
C GLU A 169 -0.12 1.17 12.78
N PRO A 170 0.50 2.28 12.39
CA PRO A 170 0.02 3.61 12.78
C PRO A 170 -1.45 3.83 12.40
N THR A 171 -2.07 4.84 13.00
CA THR A 171 -3.43 5.26 12.65
C THR A 171 -3.54 5.57 11.16
N LEU A 172 -4.66 5.21 10.56
CA LEU A 172 -4.93 5.47 9.15
C LEU A 172 -4.90 6.96 8.80
N LYS A 173 -4.62 7.27 7.55
CA LYS A 173 -4.89 8.59 6.97
C LYS A 173 -6.30 8.66 6.40
N GLU A 174 -6.76 7.54 5.83
CA GLU A 174 -8.08 7.38 5.22
C GLU A 174 -8.63 6.01 5.61
N ALA A 175 -9.84 5.97 6.12
CA ALA A 175 -10.49 4.75 6.60
C ALA A 175 -11.67 4.36 5.71
N ASP A 176 -11.75 3.09 5.35
CA ASP A 176 -12.97 2.58 4.71
C ASP A 176 -14.13 2.61 5.72
N ILE A 177 -13.85 2.19 6.95
CA ILE A 177 -14.84 2.19 8.04
C ILE A 177 -14.23 2.83 9.30
N LEU A 178 -14.92 3.81 9.86
CA LEU A 178 -14.66 4.38 11.18
C LEU A 178 -15.68 3.85 12.17
N VAL A 179 -15.21 3.15 13.19
CA VAL A 179 -16.02 2.66 14.30
C VAL A 179 -15.86 3.60 15.48
N LEU A 180 -16.97 4.18 15.95
CA LEU A 180 -17.01 5.07 17.11
C LEU A 180 -17.53 4.29 18.33
N SER A 181 -16.63 3.93 19.23
CA SER A 181 -16.91 3.21 20.48
C SER A 181 -16.79 4.13 21.69
N THR A 182 -17.63 3.99 22.68
CA THR A 182 -17.54 4.82 23.89
C THR A 182 -16.46 4.30 24.85
N HIS A 183 -16.55 3.05 25.29
CA HIS A 183 -15.60 2.46 26.23
C HIS A 183 -14.82 1.32 25.57
N ALA A 184 -13.75 0.90 26.24
CA ALA A 184 -13.03 -0.31 25.89
C ALA A 184 -13.89 -1.52 26.28
N ASP A 185 -14.44 -2.22 25.33
CA ASP A 185 -15.32 -3.40 25.28
C ASP A 185 -16.58 -3.21 24.43
N ASP A 186 -17.11 -1.98 24.31
CA ASP A 186 -18.29 -1.68 23.50
C ASP A 186 -18.10 -2.03 22.02
N GLU A 187 -16.88 -1.84 21.49
CA GLU A 187 -16.55 -2.16 20.09
C GLU A 187 -16.73 -3.65 19.81
N ILE A 188 -16.54 -4.51 20.81
CA ILE A 188 -16.76 -5.95 20.68
C ILE A 188 -18.21 -6.32 21.03
N LEU A 189 -18.76 -5.74 22.09
CA LEU A 189 -20.10 -6.05 22.57
C LEU A 189 -21.19 -5.68 21.58
N PHE A 190 -21.01 -4.60 20.82
CA PHE A 190 -22.06 -4.04 19.96
C PHE A 190 -21.66 -3.96 18.48
N MET A 191 -20.36 -3.94 18.17
CA MET A 191 -19.85 -3.73 16.82
C MET A 191 -18.81 -4.81 16.40
N GLY A 192 -18.64 -5.88 17.19
CA GLY A 192 -17.66 -6.93 16.93
C GLY A 192 -17.82 -7.61 15.58
N GLY A 193 -19.05 -7.72 15.07
CA GLY A 193 -19.30 -8.20 13.72
C GLY A 193 -18.70 -7.29 12.63
N VAL A 194 -18.74 -5.97 12.84
CA VAL A 194 -18.11 -5.01 11.91
C VAL A 194 -16.60 -5.20 11.89
N LEU A 195 -15.98 -5.33 13.07
CA LEU A 195 -14.52 -5.46 13.18
C LEU A 195 -14.00 -6.71 12.47
N ASN A 196 -14.58 -7.87 12.80
CA ASN A 196 -14.03 -9.13 12.32
C ASN A 196 -14.45 -9.49 10.89
N ILE A 197 -15.65 -9.08 10.43
CA ILE A 197 -16.07 -9.28 9.03
C ILE A 197 -15.29 -8.31 8.13
N TYR A 198 -15.46 -7.00 8.33
CA TYR A 198 -14.88 -6.02 7.41
C TYR A 198 -13.36 -5.85 7.61
N GLY A 199 -12.89 -5.69 8.85
CA GLY A 199 -11.48 -5.51 9.13
C GLY A 199 -10.67 -6.81 9.06
N GLY A 200 -11.16 -7.85 9.75
CA GLY A 200 -10.45 -9.11 9.87
C GLY A 200 -10.52 -9.98 8.63
N GLN A 201 -11.71 -10.26 8.11
CA GLN A 201 -11.94 -11.16 6.97
C GLN A 201 -11.75 -10.47 5.62
N GLU A 202 -12.41 -9.32 5.41
CA GLU A 202 -12.46 -8.65 4.11
C GLU A 202 -11.34 -7.63 3.91
N LYS A 203 -10.53 -7.37 4.94
CA LYS A 203 -9.35 -6.51 4.91
C LYS A 203 -9.62 -5.05 4.57
N TYR A 204 -10.82 -4.56 4.79
CA TYR A 204 -11.07 -3.12 4.73
C TYR A 204 -10.26 -2.37 5.79
N ARG A 205 -9.91 -1.13 5.51
CA ARG A 205 -9.20 -0.23 6.43
C ARG A 205 -10.15 0.24 7.52
N VAL A 206 -10.19 -0.48 8.64
CA VAL A 206 -11.05 -0.16 9.79
C VAL A 206 -10.26 0.60 10.82
N GLN A 207 -10.66 1.85 11.11
CA GLN A 207 -10.15 2.67 12.20
C GLN A 207 -11.14 2.67 13.35
N VAL A 208 -10.67 2.41 14.57
CA VAL A 208 -11.50 2.51 15.78
C VAL A 208 -11.13 3.76 16.56
N ALA A 209 -12.14 4.49 17.00
CA ALA A 209 -12.00 5.70 17.81
C ALA A 209 -12.85 5.58 19.08
N TYR A 210 -12.20 5.72 20.24
CA TYR A 210 -12.86 5.64 21.54
C TYR A 210 -13.12 7.03 22.10
N MET A 211 -14.29 7.22 22.72
CA MET A 211 -14.60 8.44 23.43
C MET A 211 -13.81 8.51 24.74
N CYS A 212 -13.86 7.44 25.55
CA CYS A 212 -13.33 7.44 26.91
C CYS A 212 -11.91 6.86 27.00
N GLU A 213 -11.08 7.50 27.84
CA GLU A 213 -9.81 6.97 28.32
C GLU A 213 -10.01 6.22 29.64
N HIS A 214 -9.11 5.31 29.95
CA HIS A 214 -9.17 4.53 31.20
C HIS A 214 -7.97 4.75 32.13
N TRP A 215 -6.98 5.57 31.75
CA TRP A 215 -5.76 5.81 32.53
C TRP A 215 -6.03 6.39 33.92
N THR A 216 -7.03 7.27 34.03
CA THR A 216 -7.24 8.09 35.23
C THR A 216 -8.39 7.64 36.10
N TYR A 217 -9.13 6.60 35.72
CA TYR A 217 -10.33 6.16 36.46
C TYR A 217 -10.00 5.49 37.82
N SER A 218 -9.02 4.59 37.83
CA SER A 218 -8.52 3.92 39.05
C SER A 218 -7.07 3.43 38.84
N SER A 219 -6.43 2.97 39.91
CA SER A 219 -5.05 2.46 39.86
C SER A 219 -4.86 1.22 38.96
N SER A 220 -5.94 0.49 38.69
CA SER A 220 -5.96 -0.71 37.83
C SER A 220 -6.58 -0.47 36.46
N SER A 221 -7.06 0.74 36.15
CA SER A 221 -7.77 1.03 34.91
C SER A 221 -6.88 0.91 33.68
N HIS A 222 -5.55 1.07 33.83
CA HIS A 222 -4.60 0.84 32.73
C HIS A 222 -4.72 -0.56 32.13
N ILE A 223 -5.23 -1.56 32.88
CA ILE A 223 -5.49 -2.91 32.37
C ILE A 223 -6.48 -2.86 31.19
N ARG A 224 -7.51 -2.03 31.27
CA ARG A 224 -8.49 -1.88 30.19
C ARG A 224 -7.91 -1.31 28.90
N GLU A 225 -6.81 -0.53 28.99
CA GLU A 225 -6.09 -0.06 27.82
C GLU A 225 -5.41 -1.22 27.05
N HIS A 226 -4.90 -2.22 27.78
CA HIS A 226 -4.37 -3.44 27.19
C HIS A 226 -5.48 -4.35 26.66
N GLU A 227 -6.53 -4.58 27.46
CA GLU A 227 -7.68 -5.41 27.08
C GLU A 227 -8.32 -4.94 25.77
N ARG A 228 -8.43 -3.61 25.56
CA ARG A 228 -8.88 -3.00 24.33
C ARG A 228 -8.02 -3.42 23.13
N LEU A 229 -6.70 -3.35 23.26
CA LEU A 229 -5.78 -3.73 22.19
C LEU A 229 -5.82 -5.24 21.94
N ASP A 230 -5.91 -6.05 22.98
CA ASP A 230 -6.03 -7.51 22.86
C ASP A 230 -7.32 -7.90 22.13
N GLY A 231 -8.44 -7.25 22.47
CA GLY A 231 -9.74 -7.47 21.81
C GLY A 231 -9.73 -7.09 20.35
N LEU A 232 -9.21 -5.91 20.01
CA LEU A 232 -9.06 -5.43 18.64
C LEU A 232 -8.14 -6.33 17.82
N TRP A 233 -6.98 -6.68 18.38
CA TRP A 233 -6.02 -7.57 17.71
C TRP A 233 -6.62 -8.95 17.41
N TYR A 234 -7.33 -9.52 18.39
CA TYR A 234 -8.04 -10.79 18.20
C TYR A 234 -9.13 -10.71 17.13
N SER A 235 -9.77 -9.55 17.00
CA SER A 235 -10.79 -9.28 15.96
C SER A 235 -10.20 -9.01 14.57
N GLY A 236 -8.87 -9.06 14.41
CA GLY A 236 -8.20 -8.85 13.13
C GLY A 236 -7.88 -7.39 12.80
N ILE A 237 -8.11 -6.45 13.73
CA ILE A 237 -7.73 -5.05 13.55
C ILE A 237 -6.21 -4.90 13.71
N ARG A 238 -5.60 -4.12 12.83
CA ARG A 238 -4.15 -3.92 12.78
C ARG A 238 -3.73 -2.45 12.88
N TYR A 239 -4.64 -1.51 12.61
CA TYR A 239 -4.39 -0.08 12.77
C TYR A 239 -4.65 0.35 14.20
N TYR A 240 -3.67 1.06 14.77
CA TYR A 240 -3.75 1.46 16.18
C TYR A 240 -4.96 2.36 16.43
N PRO A 241 -5.78 2.10 17.47
CA PRO A 241 -6.97 2.91 17.76
C PRO A 241 -6.58 4.30 18.26
N ILE A 242 -7.51 5.26 18.16
CA ILE A 242 -7.39 6.54 18.85
C ILE A 242 -8.34 6.62 20.03
N VAL A 243 -7.99 7.47 20.98
CA VAL A 243 -8.80 7.77 22.17
C VAL A 243 -8.96 9.28 22.26
N MET A 244 -10.22 9.75 22.38
CA MET A 244 -10.52 11.19 22.46
C MET A 244 -10.23 11.79 23.85
N GLY A 245 -9.95 10.99 24.84
CA GLY A 245 -9.50 11.41 26.17
C GLY A 245 -10.60 11.91 27.11
N TYR A 246 -11.87 11.61 26.83
CA TYR A 246 -12.95 11.91 27.76
C TYR A 246 -12.95 10.91 28.91
N LYS A 247 -13.30 11.41 30.12
CA LYS A 247 -13.50 10.53 31.28
C LYS A 247 -14.83 9.81 31.16
N ASP A 248 -14.88 8.58 31.63
CA ASP A 248 -16.16 7.88 31.81
C ASP A 248 -16.91 8.50 32.99
N ILE A 249 -18.03 9.19 32.70
CA ILE A 249 -18.85 9.86 33.70
C ILE A 249 -20.15 9.10 33.84
N PHE A 250 -20.44 8.62 35.04
CA PHE A 250 -21.68 7.92 35.31
C PHE A 250 -22.91 8.79 35.04
N ILE A 251 -23.79 8.29 34.18
CA ILE A 251 -25.12 8.81 33.86
C ILE A 251 -26.14 7.75 34.27
N ASN A 252 -27.18 8.15 34.97
CA ASN A 252 -28.22 7.20 35.39
C ASN A 252 -28.90 6.56 34.16
N TYR A 253 -28.73 5.24 34.01
CA TYR A 253 -29.32 4.47 32.90
C TYR A 253 -30.76 3.98 33.18
N ASN A 254 -31.28 4.17 34.41
CA ASN A 254 -32.68 3.86 34.79
C ASN A 254 -33.59 5.06 34.55
N GLN A 255 -33.47 5.72 33.42
CA GLN A 255 -34.29 6.87 33.03
C GLN A 255 -34.53 6.88 31.52
N PRO A 256 -35.56 7.62 31.03
CA PRO A 256 -35.77 7.82 29.59
C PRO A 256 -34.55 8.41 28.90
N ALA A 257 -34.29 8.03 27.63
CA ALA A 257 -33.10 8.41 26.87
C ALA A 257 -32.96 9.92 26.73
N ASP A 258 -34.06 10.68 26.58
CA ASP A 258 -34.07 12.15 26.52
C ASP A 258 -33.53 12.78 27.84
N LYS A 259 -33.90 12.23 28.97
CA LYS A 259 -33.41 12.68 30.29
C LYS A 259 -31.94 12.29 30.50
N ALA A 260 -31.56 11.08 30.08
CA ALA A 260 -30.17 10.63 30.10
C ALA A 260 -29.27 11.53 29.24
N LEU A 261 -29.72 11.87 28.03
CA LEU A 261 -29.02 12.83 27.15
C LEU A 261 -28.91 14.21 27.78
N ALA A 262 -30.00 14.74 28.36
CA ALA A 262 -29.97 16.02 29.05
C ALA A 262 -29.03 16.03 30.24
N GLU A 263 -28.96 14.94 31.01
CA GLU A 263 -27.98 14.78 32.10
C GLU A 263 -26.55 14.72 31.56
N ALA A 264 -26.32 13.93 30.51
CA ALA A 264 -25.00 13.80 29.89
C ALA A 264 -24.49 15.13 29.34
N LYS A 265 -25.35 15.90 28.65
CA LYS A 265 -25.02 17.27 28.14
C LYS A 265 -24.67 18.26 29.26
N ARG A 266 -25.13 18.05 30.48
CA ARG A 266 -24.72 18.89 31.64
C ARG A 266 -23.37 18.45 32.23
N LYS A 267 -23.03 17.15 32.14
CA LYS A 267 -21.82 16.59 32.73
C LYS A 267 -20.62 16.61 31.78
N TYR A 268 -20.87 16.44 30.49
CA TYR A 268 -19.85 16.57 29.44
C TYR A 268 -19.92 17.95 28.79
N ASN A 269 -18.78 18.46 28.32
CA ASN A 269 -18.79 19.57 27.39
C ASN A 269 -19.19 19.05 26.00
N PHE A 270 -20.47 19.19 25.66
CA PHE A 270 -21.04 18.61 24.44
C PHE A 270 -20.49 19.26 23.17
N ASP A 271 -20.16 20.57 23.20
CA ASP A 271 -19.58 21.24 22.04
C ASP A 271 -18.15 20.75 21.78
N ASN A 272 -17.34 20.52 22.81
CA ASN A 272 -16.04 19.90 22.66
C ASN A 272 -16.15 18.48 22.13
N LEU A 273 -17.13 17.70 22.60
CA LEU A 273 -17.35 16.33 22.08
C LEU A 273 -17.73 16.35 20.60
N LYS A 274 -18.62 17.25 20.19
CA LYS A 274 -18.94 17.46 18.77
C LYS A 274 -17.70 17.85 17.95
N ALA A 275 -16.89 18.75 18.47
CA ALA A 275 -15.64 19.14 17.83
C ALA A 275 -14.70 17.95 17.64
N SER A 276 -14.51 17.13 18.68
CA SER A 276 -13.68 15.93 18.60
C SER A 276 -14.19 14.90 17.59
N VAL A 277 -15.51 14.70 17.52
CA VAL A 277 -16.12 13.78 16.53
C VAL A 277 -15.96 14.33 15.11
N CYS A 278 -16.22 15.63 14.91
CA CYS A 278 -16.05 16.26 13.59
C CYS A 278 -14.59 16.20 13.13
N GLU A 279 -13.65 16.53 14.01
CA GLU A 279 -12.22 16.43 13.72
C GLU A 279 -11.80 15.00 13.37
N THR A 280 -12.30 14.02 14.10
CA THR A 280 -12.03 12.60 13.84
C THR A 280 -12.53 12.17 12.47
N ILE A 281 -13.75 12.57 12.08
CA ILE A 281 -14.31 12.29 10.76
C ILE A 281 -13.46 12.94 9.66
N ARG A 282 -13.11 14.21 9.80
CA ARG A 282 -12.28 14.92 8.82
C ARG A 282 -10.87 14.35 8.71
N ARG A 283 -10.30 13.93 9.83
CA ARG A 283 -8.96 13.31 9.88
C ARG A 283 -8.90 12.01 9.11
N PHE A 284 -9.89 11.14 9.29
CA PHE A 284 -9.88 9.80 8.70
C PHE A 284 -10.69 9.67 7.41
N LYS A 285 -11.47 10.67 7.03
CA LYS A 285 -12.28 10.70 5.81
C LYS A 285 -13.02 9.37 5.55
N PRO A 286 -13.77 8.83 6.53
CA PRO A 286 -14.33 7.49 6.42
C PRO A 286 -15.39 7.42 5.32
N LEU A 287 -15.39 6.31 4.57
CA LEU A 287 -16.44 6.00 3.60
C LEU A 287 -17.72 5.53 4.33
N VAL A 288 -17.54 4.85 5.45
CA VAL A 288 -18.60 4.39 6.33
C VAL A 288 -18.28 4.77 7.77
N VAL A 289 -19.24 5.33 8.51
CA VAL A 289 -19.17 5.52 9.96
C VAL A 289 -20.15 4.58 10.63
N VAL A 290 -19.72 3.91 11.70
CA VAL A 290 -20.54 3.06 12.55
C VAL A 290 -20.54 3.62 13.96
N GLY A 291 -21.73 3.84 14.53
CA GLY A 291 -21.92 4.40 15.86
C GLY A 291 -22.94 3.63 16.70
N HIS A 292 -23.07 4.03 17.96
CA HIS A 292 -23.98 3.45 18.95
C HIS A 292 -25.46 3.63 18.61
N ASP A 293 -26.32 2.92 19.33
CA ASP A 293 -27.77 3.13 19.35
C ASP A 293 -28.12 4.55 19.80
N ILE A 294 -29.12 5.13 19.17
CA ILE A 294 -29.64 6.48 19.51
C ILE A 294 -30.07 6.57 20.98
N ASN A 295 -30.63 5.49 21.51
CA ASN A 295 -31.07 5.41 22.90
C ASN A 295 -29.98 4.89 23.85
N GLY A 296 -28.81 4.63 23.31
CA GLY A 296 -27.70 3.96 23.98
C GLY A 296 -28.04 2.50 24.31
N GLU A 297 -27.11 1.60 24.09
CA GLU A 297 -27.25 0.23 24.52
C GLU A 297 -27.51 0.22 26.01
N TYR A 298 -28.54 -0.52 26.44
CA TYR A 298 -29.05 -0.56 27.82
C TYR A 298 -29.32 0.82 28.49
N GLY A 299 -29.48 1.88 27.69
CA GLY A 299 -29.73 3.24 28.21
C GLY A 299 -28.51 3.98 28.72
N HIS A 300 -27.28 3.53 28.33
CA HIS A 300 -26.04 4.14 28.81
C HIS A 300 -25.86 5.57 28.29
N GLY A 301 -25.74 6.54 29.20
CA GLY A 301 -25.69 7.96 28.83
C GLY A 301 -24.46 8.36 28.04
N GLY A 302 -23.31 7.68 28.21
CA GLY A 302 -22.12 7.86 27.39
C GLY A 302 -22.36 7.49 25.92
N HIS A 303 -23.04 6.37 25.66
CA HIS A 303 -23.42 5.94 24.31
C HIS A 303 -24.41 6.92 23.67
N ILE A 304 -25.42 7.34 24.44
CA ILE A 304 -26.44 8.31 23.97
C ILE A 304 -25.80 9.63 23.55
N ILE A 305 -24.91 10.20 24.38
CA ILE A 305 -24.30 11.51 24.06
C ILE A 305 -23.31 11.40 22.92
N PHE A 306 -22.58 10.28 22.80
CA PHE A 306 -21.63 10.07 21.72
C PHE A 306 -22.35 9.90 20.38
N CYS A 307 -23.44 9.11 20.36
CA CYS A 307 -24.32 8.99 19.21
C CYS A 307 -24.98 10.34 18.85
N ALA A 308 -25.40 11.12 19.84
CA ALA A 308 -25.97 12.44 19.61
C ALA A 308 -24.95 13.41 19.00
N ALA A 309 -23.69 13.40 19.48
CA ALA A 309 -22.62 14.19 18.89
C ALA A 309 -22.36 13.81 17.43
N LEU A 310 -22.26 12.51 17.13
CA LEU A 310 -22.12 12.02 15.76
C LEU A 310 -23.24 12.56 14.86
N ARG A 311 -24.49 12.37 15.28
CA ARG A 311 -25.66 12.77 14.49
C ARG A 311 -25.72 14.27 14.20
N GLU A 312 -25.36 15.11 15.20
CA GLU A 312 -25.33 16.55 15.01
C GLU A 312 -24.20 17.00 14.07
N VAL A 313 -22.99 16.41 14.15
CA VAL A 313 -21.86 16.85 13.32
C VAL A 313 -21.93 16.39 11.89
N LEU A 314 -22.65 15.30 11.57
CA LEU A 314 -22.79 14.81 10.19
C LEU A 314 -23.34 15.87 9.23
N GLU A 315 -24.14 16.81 9.71
CA GLU A 315 -24.67 17.92 8.91
C GLU A 315 -23.64 19.04 8.67
N HIS A 316 -22.48 18.99 9.36
CA HIS A 316 -21.47 20.04 9.37
C HIS A 316 -20.08 19.60 8.94
N THR A 317 -19.83 18.28 8.81
CA THR A 317 -18.47 17.79 8.50
C THR A 317 -17.96 18.23 7.12
N ALA A 318 -18.88 18.55 6.20
CA ALA A 318 -18.59 19.10 4.87
C ALA A 318 -18.56 20.63 4.82
N ASP A 319 -18.88 21.33 5.92
CA ASP A 319 -18.94 22.79 6.00
C ASP A 319 -17.59 23.35 6.49
N GLU A 320 -16.88 24.09 5.65
CA GLU A 320 -15.59 24.72 5.99
C GLU A 320 -15.70 25.76 7.12
N THR A 321 -16.87 26.36 7.29
CA THR A 321 -17.11 27.38 8.31
C THR A 321 -17.34 26.79 9.70
N TYR A 322 -17.72 25.50 9.77
CA TYR A 322 -17.85 24.78 11.03
C TYR A 322 -16.50 24.23 11.45
N LEU A 323 -15.98 24.67 12.61
CA LEU A 323 -14.64 24.32 13.12
C LEU A 323 -13.55 24.57 12.05
N PRO A 324 -13.31 25.84 11.68
CA PRO A 324 -12.43 26.19 10.56
C PRO A 324 -11.00 25.66 10.70
N ASP A 325 -10.44 25.66 11.92
CA ASP A 325 -9.09 25.11 12.18
C ASP A 325 -8.99 23.62 11.81
N SER A 326 -10.05 22.86 12.10
CA SER A 326 -10.13 21.44 11.71
C SER A 326 -10.28 21.29 10.20
N ALA A 327 -11.06 22.18 9.54
CA ALA A 327 -11.22 22.19 8.09
C ALA A 327 -9.90 22.55 7.39
N GLU A 328 -9.15 23.54 7.91
CA GLU A 328 -7.83 23.90 7.39
C GLU A 328 -6.83 22.72 7.52
N LYS A 329 -6.83 22.06 8.69
CA LYS A 329 -5.85 21.00 8.99
C LYS A 329 -6.08 19.71 8.21
N TYR A 330 -7.33 19.30 8.05
CA TYR A 330 -7.68 17.96 7.49
C TYR A 330 -8.48 18.02 6.19
N GLY A 331 -8.98 19.20 5.80
CA GLY A 331 -10.02 19.37 4.81
C GLY A 331 -11.41 19.01 5.36
N VAL A 332 -12.44 19.27 4.57
CA VAL A 332 -13.82 18.87 4.89
C VAL A 332 -14.12 17.47 4.35
N TRP A 333 -15.14 16.82 4.91
CA TRP A 333 -15.52 15.48 4.46
C TRP A 333 -17.02 15.24 4.64
N ASP A 334 -17.71 14.91 3.56
CA ASP A 334 -19.10 14.43 3.62
C ASP A 334 -19.10 12.91 3.69
N VAL A 335 -19.53 12.34 4.81
CA VAL A 335 -19.52 10.90 5.04
C VAL A 335 -20.50 10.20 4.10
N PRO A 336 -20.05 9.31 3.21
CA PRO A 336 -20.95 8.65 2.25
C PRO A 336 -22.06 7.84 2.93
N LYS A 337 -21.75 7.14 4.03
CA LYS A 337 -22.72 6.30 4.73
C LYS A 337 -22.50 6.30 6.24
N THR A 338 -23.57 6.36 7.00
CA THR A 338 -23.52 6.23 8.47
C THR A 338 -24.52 5.17 8.92
N TYR A 339 -24.03 4.18 9.65
CA TYR A 339 -24.84 3.15 10.30
C TYR A 339 -24.86 3.38 11.80
N LEU A 340 -26.02 3.19 12.40
CA LEU A 340 -26.16 3.16 13.85
C LEU A 340 -26.61 1.78 14.30
N HIS A 341 -26.03 1.33 15.39
CA HIS A 341 -26.41 0.08 16.04
C HIS A 341 -27.90 0.12 16.43
N LEU A 342 -28.62 -0.93 16.19
CA LEU A 342 -30.06 -1.11 16.45
C LEU A 342 -30.99 -0.06 15.81
N TYR A 343 -30.52 0.78 14.90
CA TYR A 343 -31.38 1.75 14.23
C TYR A 343 -32.46 1.06 13.41
N GLY A 344 -33.72 1.51 13.61
CA GLY A 344 -34.90 0.78 13.15
C GLY A 344 -35.23 0.91 11.66
N GLU A 345 -34.58 1.84 10.93
CA GLU A 345 -34.82 2.12 9.52
C GLU A 345 -33.71 1.56 8.65
N ASN A 346 -34.02 1.25 7.38
CA ASN A 346 -33.04 0.74 6.41
C ASN A 346 -32.09 -0.33 7.02
N LYS A 347 -32.75 -1.34 7.61
CA LYS A 347 -32.05 -2.35 8.43
C LYS A 347 -31.06 -3.17 7.62
N LEU A 348 -29.92 -3.39 8.23
CA LEU A 348 -28.87 -4.29 7.78
C LEU A 348 -28.58 -5.28 8.91
N ARG A 349 -28.51 -6.59 8.59
CA ARG A 349 -28.13 -7.63 9.54
C ARG A 349 -26.91 -8.36 9.04
N LEU A 350 -25.81 -8.28 9.78
CA LEU A 350 -24.58 -9.01 9.48
C LEU A 350 -24.78 -10.53 9.61
N ASN A 351 -24.17 -11.30 8.72
CA ASN A 351 -24.14 -12.76 8.82
C ASN A 351 -23.05 -13.18 9.82
N MET A 352 -23.46 -13.37 11.07
CA MET A 352 -22.56 -13.72 12.16
C MET A 352 -22.18 -15.21 12.22
N ARG A 353 -22.78 -16.03 11.34
CA ARG A 353 -22.70 -17.50 11.40
C ARG A 353 -21.91 -18.11 10.24
N GLU A 354 -21.44 -17.30 9.32
CA GLU A 354 -20.59 -17.75 8.24
C GLU A 354 -19.17 -17.98 8.73
N PRO A 355 -18.53 -19.09 8.35
CA PRO A 355 -17.12 -19.34 8.66
C PRO A 355 -16.20 -18.32 7.98
N LEU A 356 -15.27 -17.77 8.75
CA LEU A 356 -14.29 -16.80 8.30
C LEU A 356 -12.94 -17.50 8.07
N SER A 357 -12.44 -17.51 6.83
CA SER A 357 -11.19 -18.19 6.46
C SER A 357 -9.98 -17.59 7.16
N GLU A 358 -9.94 -16.25 7.32
CA GLU A 358 -8.86 -15.54 8.01
C GLU A 358 -8.77 -15.89 9.50
N PHE A 359 -9.82 -16.48 10.06
CA PHE A 359 -9.90 -16.91 11.46
C PHE A 359 -9.95 -18.45 11.60
N GLY A 360 -9.39 -19.17 10.61
CA GLY A 360 -9.33 -20.64 10.66
C GLY A 360 -10.69 -21.33 10.62
N GLY A 361 -11.69 -20.67 10.04
CA GLY A 361 -13.06 -21.22 9.91
C GLY A 361 -13.97 -20.93 11.10
N MET A 362 -13.51 -20.15 12.10
CA MET A 362 -14.42 -19.64 13.14
C MET A 362 -15.47 -18.71 12.52
N THR A 363 -16.68 -18.75 13.07
CA THR A 363 -17.71 -17.80 12.69
C THR A 363 -17.43 -16.42 13.30
N SER A 364 -18.01 -15.37 12.67
CA SER A 364 -17.89 -14.00 13.20
C SER A 364 -18.34 -13.91 14.67
N LEU A 365 -19.39 -14.64 15.05
CA LEU A 365 -19.87 -14.69 16.45
C LEU A 365 -18.85 -15.34 17.38
N GLU A 366 -18.18 -16.40 16.94
CA GLU A 366 -17.14 -17.07 17.76
C GLU A 366 -15.92 -16.18 17.94
N VAL A 367 -15.48 -15.49 16.86
CA VAL A 367 -14.40 -14.49 16.93
C VAL A 367 -14.75 -13.38 17.92
N ALA A 368 -15.94 -12.77 17.80
CA ALA A 368 -16.37 -11.72 18.71
C ALA A 368 -16.46 -12.20 20.17
N LYS A 369 -16.94 -13.43 20.41
CA LYS A 369 -16.91 -14.03 21.76
C LYS A 369 -15.49 -14.26 22.29
N GLY A 370 -14.56 -14.65 21.41
CA GLY A 370 -13.15 -14.79 21.76
C GLY A 370 -12.50 -13.45 22.10
N ALA A 371 -12.78 -12.41 21.29
CA ALA A 371 -12.31 -11.06 21.51
C ALA A 371 -12.85 -10.46 22.82
N TYR A 372 -14.13 -10.67 23.14
CA TYR A 372 -14.69 -10.19 24.41
C TYR A 372 -14.04 -10.84 25.63
N LYS A 373 -13.61 -12.09 25.54
CA LYS A 373 -12.86 -12.73 26.64
C LYS A 373 -11.54 -12.05 26.96
N LYS A 374 -11.00 -11.24 26.03
CA LYS A 374 -9.80 -10.44 26.26
C LYS A 374 -10.07 -9.25 27.21
N HIS A 375 -11.32 -8.84 27.35
CA HIS A 375 -11.76 -7.83 28.32
C HIS A 375 -12.04 -8.47 29.68
N GLU A 376 -11.02 -9.10 30.30
CA GLU A 376 -11.15 -9.92 31.51
C GLU A 376 -11.81 -9.15 32.68
N THR A 377 -11.46 -7.87 32.84
CA THR A 377 -12.05 -7.02 33.88
C THR A 377 -13.55 -6.78 33.66
N GLN A 378 -14.03 -6.82 32.41
CA GLN A 378 -15.43 -6.58 32.06
C GLN A 378 -16.25 -7.88 32.06
N VAL A 379 -15.70 -8.94 31.48
CA VAL A 379 -16.34 -10.28 31.46
C VAL A 379 -16.73 -10.74 32.88
N THR A 380 -15.88 -10.45 33.85
CA THR A 380 -16.12 -10.88 35.23
C THR A 380 -17.05 -9.95 36.03
N SER A 381 -17.21 -8.70 35.61
CA SER A 381 -17.90 -7.67 36.41
C SER A 381 -19.29 -7.28 35.88
N THR A 382 -19.58 -7.40 34.57
CA THR A 382 -20.77 -6.78 33.96
C THR A 382 -21.90 -7.74 33.61
N GLY A 383 -21.62 -9.01 33.36
CA GLY A 383 -22.62 -9.97 32.87
C GLY A 383 -23.14 -9.72 31.47
N PHE A 384 -22.53 -8.79 30.69
CA PHE A 384 -22.84 -8.58 29.29
C PHE A 384 -22.45 -9.78 28.43
N LYS A 385 -23.13 -9.92 27.28
CA LYS A 385 -22.94 -11.06 26.36
C LYS A 385 -22.79 -10.57 24.94
N VAL A 386 -21.81 -11.10 24.26
CA VAL A 386 -21.73 -11.04 22.80
C VAL A 386 -22.70 -12.06 22.21
N ASP A 387 -23.75 -11.60 21.54
CA ASP A 387 -24.79 -12.44 21.00
C ASP A 387 -25.43 -11.79 19.78
N ASP A 388 -25.83 -12.59 18.79
CA ASP A 388 -26.43 -12.12 17.54
C ASP A 388 -27.97 -12.17 17.55
N GLU A 389 -28.58 -12.71 18.62
CA GLU A 389 -30.05 -12.83 18.77
C GLU A 389 -30.59 -12.06 19.99
N TYR A 390 -29.71 -11.49 20.78
CA TYR A 390 -30.05 -10.70 21.96
C TYR A 390 -30.60 -9.30 21.58
N LYS A 391 -31.28 -8.63 22.52
CA LYS A 391 -31.80 -7.26 22.27
C LYS A 391 -30.75 -6.23 21.85
N HIS A 392 -29.49 -6.41 22.24
CA HIS A 392 -28.34 -5.62 21.81
C HIS A 392 -27.44 -6.44 20.87
N SER A 393 -28.07 -7.06 19.88
CA SER A 393 -27.40 -7.95 18.92
C SER A 393 -26.30 -7.26 18.15
N ILE A 394 -25.10 -7.80 18.17
CA ILE A 394 -23.95 -7.30 17.42
C ILE A 394 -24.11 -7.40 15.90
N ALA A 395 -25.19 -7.97 15.42
CA ALA A 395 -25.49 -8.13 14.00
C ALA A 395 -26.38 -7.03 13.42
N ASN A 396 -27.12 -6.29 14.25
CA ASN A 396 -28.22 -5.44 13.79
C ASN A 396 -27.82 -3.96 13.72
N PHE A 397 -27.88 -3.41 12.52
CA PHE A 397 -27.63 -2.00 12.24
C PHE A 397 -28.74 -1.42 11.36
N GLY A 398 -28.81 -0.10 11.27
CA GLY A 398 -29.62 0.59 10.28
C GLY A 398 -28.83 1.72 9.63
N LEU A 399 -29.07 1.94 8.33
CA LEU A 399 -28.48 3.04 7.57
C LEU A 399 -29.16 4.33 7.98
N TYR A 400 -28.49 5.12 8.81
CA TYR A 400 -29.00 6.39 9.35
C TYR A 400 -28.95 7.51 8.32
N ARG A 401 -27.81 7.65 7.61
CA ARG A 401 -27.59 8.68 6.60
C ARG A 401 -26.80 8.11 5.42
N THR A 402 -27.15 8.55 4.21
CA THR A 402 -26.37 8.22 3.00
C THR A 402 -26.40 9.35 1.99
N THR A 403 -25.29 9.57 1.28
CA THR A 403 -25.17 10.44 0.11
C THR A 403 -25.01 9.65 -1.19
N VAL A 404 -24.87 8.32 -1.11
CA VAL A 404 -24.60 7.42 -2.24
C VAL A 404 -25.75 6.43 -2.52
N GLY A 405 -26.90 6.65 -1.90
CA GLY A 405 -28.09 5.81 -2.06
C GLY A 405 -28.21 4.69 -1.01
N GLN A 406 -29.41 4.12 -0.94
CA GLN A 406 -29.71 3.02 -0.03
C GLN A 406 -29.11 1.71 -0.52
N ASN A 407 -28.86 0.78 0.41
CA ASN A 407 -28.46 -0.57 0.06
C ASN A 407 -29.61 -1.33 -0.61
N THR A 408 -29.23 -2.17 -1.56
CA THR A 408 -30.11 -3.20 -2.13
C THR A 408 -29.76 -4.59 -1.59
N GLY A 409 -28.52 -4.75 -1.13
CA GLY A 409 -27.98 -5.93 -0.46
C GLY A 409 -27.80 -5.73 1.05
N ASN A 410 -27.01 -6.61 1.64
CA ASN A 410 -26.77 -6.65 3.09
C ASN A 410 -25.28 -6.42 3.42
N HIS A 411 -24.67 -5.39 2.79
CA HIS A 411 -23.27 -5.08 2.96
C HIS A 411 -23.05 -3.59 3.20
N MET A 412 -22.26 -3.22 4.24
CA MET A 412 -22.08 -1.80 4.60
C MET A 412 -21.36 -1.00 3.54
N MET A 413 -20.44 -1.62 2.79
CA MET A 413 -19.66 -0.98 1.73
C MET A 413 -20.37 -0.94 0.36
N GLU A 414 -21.62 -1.37 0.26
CA GLU A 414 -22.38 -1.26 -0.99
C GLU A 414 -22.49 0.21 -1.41
N ASN A 415 -22.33 0.48 -2.71
CA ASN A 415 -22.32 1.81 -3.33
C ASN A 415 -21.13 2.71 -2.94
N VAL A 416 -20.10 2.18 -2.28
CA VAL A 416 -18.84 2.89 -2.03
C VAL A 416 -17.68 2.04 -2.51
N VAL A 417 -16.64 2.70 -3.03
CA VAL A 417 -15.41 2.05 -3.49
C VAL A 417 -14.36 2.24 -2.41
N SER A 418 -13.80 1.14 -1.88
CA SER A 418 -12.77 1.19 -0.83
C SER A 418 -11.54 1.97 -1.28
N TYR A 419 -10.77 2.52 -0.35
CA TYR A 419 -9.55 3.25 -0.66
C TYR A 419 -8.52 2.37 -1.36
N ALA A 420 -8.40 1.10 -0.97
CA ALA A 420 -7.51 0.16 -1.65
C ALA A 420 -7.90 -0.04 -3.13
N GLU A 421 -9.19 -0.13 -3.41
CA GLU A 421 -9.70 -0.26 -4.77
C GLU A 421 -9.54 1.04 -5.57
N GLN A 422 -9.76 2.20 -4.93
CA GLN A 422 -9.50 3.51 -5.56
C GLN A 422 -8.03 3.66 -5.94
N GLU A 423 -7.10 3.27 -5.06
CA GLU A 423 -5.66 3.26 -5.31
C GLU A 423 -5.31 2.32 -6.47
N ARG A 424 -5.90 1.11 -6.51
CA ARG A 424 -5.71 0.15 -7.59
C ARG A 424 -6.16 0.71 -8.94
N ILE A 425 -7.35 1.32 -8.98
CA ILE A 425 -7.91 1.95 -10.19
C ILE A 425 -7.02 3.11 -10.65
N ALA A 426 -6.55 3.94 -9.73
CA ALA A 426 -5.67 5.07 -10.03
C ALA A 426 -4.32 4.60 -10.59
N GLU A 427 -3.76 3.54 -10.02
CA GLU A 427 -2.51 2.94 -10.47
C GLU A 427 -2.65 2.32 -11.87
N GLU A 428 -3.72 1.56 -12.11
CA GLU A 428 -4.01 1.01 -13.45
C GLU A 428 -4.13 2.11 -14.50
N LYS A 429 -4.82 3.20 -14.15
CA LYS A 429 -4.96 4.34 -15.05
C LYS A 429 -3.60 5.00 -15.32
N ARG A 430 -2.76 5.16 -14.30
CA ARG A 430 -1.40 5.72 -14.43
C ARG A 430 -0.55 4.86 -15.38
N LEU A 431 -0.55 3.54 -15.15
CA LEU A 431 0.20 2.60 -15.99
C LEU A 431 -0.29 2.58 -17.44
N GLU A 432 -1.60 2.71 -17.64
CA GLU A 432 -2.18 2.82 -18.99
C GLU A 432 -1.78 4.12 -19.70
N GLU A 433 -1.75 5.24 -18.97
CA GLU A 433 -1.28 6.53 -19.51
C GLU A 433 0.22 6.48 -19.85
N GLU A 434 1.05 5.90 -18.98
CA GLU A 434 2.47 5.68 -19.24
C GLU A 434 2.70 4.78 -20.47
N ARG A 435 1.92 3.70 -20.62
CA ARG A 435 1.98 2.82 -21.78
C ARG A 435 1.63 3.57 -23.07
N LYS A 436 0.57 4.39 -23.06
CA LYS A 436 0.18 5.21 -24.23
C LYS A 436 1.25 6.23 -24.59
N ALA A 437 1.82 6.92 -23.61
CA ALA A 437 2.89 7.89 -23.84
C ALA A 437 4.14 7.22 -24.43
N GLU A 438 4.49 6.01 -23.98
CA GLU A 438 5.60 5.24 -24.52
C GLU A 438 5.33 4.78 -25.96
N GLU A 439 4.11 4.32 -26.27
CA GLU A 439 3.70 3.95 -27.62
C GLU A 439 3.78 5.16 -28.57
N GLU A 440 3.33 6.35 -28.14
CA GLU A 440 3.44 7.58 -28.93
C GLU A 440 4.90 7.98 -29.17
N ARG A 441 5.74 7.86 -28.14
CA ARG A 441 7.18 8.13 -28.25
C ARG A 441 7.85 7.21 -29.26
N LEU A 442 7.55 5.91 -29.18
CA LEU A 442 8.09 4.91 -30.12
C LEU A 442 7.56 5.14 -31.55
N ALA A 443 6.29 5.52 -31.71
CA ALA A 443 5.72 5.85 -33.00
C ALA A 443 6.38 7.10 -33.61
N GLU A 444 6.65 8.13 -32.80
CA GLU A 444 7.37 9.32 -33.23
C GLU A 444 8.82 9.03 -33.63
N GLU A 445 9.53 8.21 -32.83
CA GLU A 445 10.88 7.75 -33.16
C GLU A 445 10.90 6.95 -34.48
N ALA A 446 9.93 6.06 -34.66
CA ALA A 446 9.78 5.28 -35.91
C ALA A 446 9.52 6.20 -37.11
N ARG A 447 8.66 7.23 -36.98
CA ARG A 447 8.40 8.22 -38.01
C ARG A 447 9.66 9.01 -38.35
N LYS A 448 10.39 9.51 -37.34
CA LYS A 448 11.68 10.21 -37.55
C LYS A 448 12.72 9.33 -38.23
N ALA A 449 12.80 8.06 -37.85
CA ALA A 449 13.71 7.10 -38.46
C ALA A 449 13.35 6.82 -39.92
N GLU A 450 12.05 6.74 -40.26
CA GLU A 450 11.59 6.57 -41.65
C GLU A 450 11.85 7.81 -42.50
N GLU A 451 11.61 9.02 -41.97
CA GLU A 451 11.93 10.28 -42.64
C GLU A 451 13.44 10.40 -42.92
N ALA A 452 14.28 10.05 -41.92
CA ALA A 452 15.73 10.04 -42.08
C ALA A 452 16.19 9.02 -43.14
N ARG A 453 15.55 7.83 -43.21
CA ARG A 453 15.82 6.84 -44.25
C ARG A 453 15.44 7.35 -45.63
N LYS A 454 14.25 7.97 -45.76
CA LYS A 454 13.79 8.56 -47.03
C LYS A 454 14.71 9.69 -47.48
N ALA A 455 15.17 10.54 -46.58
CA ALA A 455 16.12 11.60 -46.87
C ALA A 455 17.50 11.05 -47.33
N GLU A 456 17.98 9.96 -46.68
CA GLU A 456 19.22 9.29 -47.12
C GLU A 456 19.08 8.61 -48.49
N GLU A 457 17.95 7.97 -48.76
CA GLU A 457 17.66 7.39 -50.10
C GLU A 457 17.57 8.47 -51.18
N ALA A 458 16.90 9.61 -50.89
CA ALA A 458 16.85 10.75 -51.81
C ALA A 458 18.23 11.32 -52.10
N ARG A 459 19.08 11.47 -51.05
CA ARG A 459 20.47 11.94 -51.21
C ARG A 459 21.31 10.97 -52.06
N LYS A 460 21.18 9.66 -51.83
CA LYS A 460 21.84 8.64 -52.66
C LYS A 460 21.38 8.62 -54.09
N ALA A 461 20.07 8.85 -54.34
CA ALA A 461 19.53 8.98 -55.69
C ALA A 461 20.04 10.23 -56.41
N GLU A 462 20.20 11.36 -55.70
CA GLU A 462 20.79 12.59 -56.26
C GLU A 462 22.27 12.42 -56.54
N GLU A 463 23.04 11.79 -55.63
CA GLU A 463 24.45 11.46 -55.84
C GLU A 463 24.64 10.52 -57.05
N ALA A 464 23.75 9.51 -57.22
CA ALA A 464 23.76 8.61 -58.37
C ALA A 464 23.45 9.33 -59.67
N LYS A 465 22.48 10.28 -59.67
CA LYS A 465 22.21 11.13 -60.86
C LYS A 465 23.40 12.00 -61.24
N LYS A 466 24.03 12.65 -60.24
CA LYS A 466 25.24 13.46 -60.48
C LYS A 466 26.41 12.62 -61.01
N ALA A 467 26.56 11.40 -60.48
CA ALA A 467 27.59 10.46 -60.97
C ALA A 467 27.29 9.99 -62.41
N GLU A 468 26.01 9.77 -62.76
CA GLU A 468 25.63 9.41 -64.15
C GLU A 468 25.79 10.58 -65.12
N GLU A 469 25.43 11.80 -64.69
CA GLU A 469 25.67 13.03 -65.51
C GLU A 469 27.17 13.27 -65.68
N ALA A 470 28.00 13.11 -64.68
CA ALA A 470 29.45 13.20 -64.77
C ALA A 470 30.01 12.15 -65.74
N ARG A 471 29.51 10.90 -65.67
CA ARG A 471 29.92 9.82 -66.58
C ARG A 471 29.52 10.12 -68.00
N LYS A 472 28.31 10.66 -68.27
CA LYS A 472 27.88 11.09 -69.59
C LYS A 472 28.73 12.25 -70.17
N ALA A 473 29.08 13.21 -69.29
CA ALA A 473 29.97 14.31 -69.68
C ALA A 473 31.41 13.81 -69.99
N GLU A 474 31.86 12.78 -69.23
CA GLU A 474 33.15 12.15 -69.52
C GLU A 474 33.14 11.28 -70.75
N GLU A 475 32.02 10.60 -71.08
CA GLU A 475 31.80 9.88 -72.33
C GLU A 475 31.69 10.82 -73.52
N GLU A 476 31.02 11.99 -73.36
CA GLU A 476 31.01 13.04 -74.38
C GLU A 476 32.39 13.64 -74.63
N LYS A 477 33.16 13.91 -73.53
CA LYS A 477 34.57 14.36 -73.70
C LYS A 477 35.42 13.28 -74.35
N ALA A 478 35.31 12.05 -74.00
CA ALA A 478 36.04 10.93 -74.59
C ALA A 478 35.62 10.73 -76.06
N ALA A 479 34.34 10.95 -76.38
CA ALA A 479 33.88 10.95 -77.78
C ALA A 479 34.43 12.15 -78.61
N ALA A 480 34.51 13.33 -77.98
CA ALA A 480 35.13 14.51 -78.55
C ALA A 480 36.63 14.34 -78.75
N GLU A 481 37.32 13.75 -77.76
CA GLU A 481 38.76 13.44 -77.86
C GLU A 481 39.02 12.32 -78.86
N LYS A 482 38.17 11.33 -79.03
CA LYS A 482 38.27 10.34 -80.11
C LYS A 482 38.09 10.97 -81.47
N LYS A 483 37.15 11.92 -81.67
CA LYS A 483 37.02 12.69 -82.92
C LYS A 483 38.26 13.53 -83.15
N ALA A 484 38.85 14.15 -82.12
CA ALA A 484 40.09 14.91 -82.25
C ALA A 484 41.32 14.01 -82.49
N ALA A 485 41.33 12.78 -81.95
CA ALA A 485 42.37 11.80 -82.16
C ALA A 485 42.32 11.07 -83.48
N GLU A 486 41.15 10.99 -84.11
CA GLU A 486 41.00 10.53 -85.54
C GLU A 486 41.53 11.55 -86.57
N GLU A 487 41.45 12.83 -86.18
CA GLU A 487 42.07 13.91 -87.05
C GLU A 487 43.60 14.00 -86.82
N SER A 488 44.19 13.41 -85.76
CA SER A 488 45.63 13.48 -85.46
C SER A 488 46.40 12.17 -85.67
N LYS A 489 45.84 11.13 -86.31
CA LYS A 489 46.57 9.91 -86.68
C LYS A 489 47.52 10.16 -87.85
N SER A 490 48.54 10.93 -87.57
CA SER A 490 49.86 10.87 -88.25
C SER A 490 50.92 11.31 -87.22
N LYS A 491 51.51 10.35 -86.57
CA LYS A 491 52.82 10.33 -85.90
C LYS A 491 52.81 9.82 -84.43
N SER A 492 53.54 8.74 -84.28
CA SER A 492 54.35 8.31 -83.10
C SER A 492 53.70 7.49 -82.01
N SER A 493 54.08 6.24 -82.05
CA SER A 493 53.96 5.21 -80.97
C SER A 493 54.82 5.56 -79.71
N HIS A 494 54.45 4.97 -78.60
CA HIS A 494 55.12 4.83 -77.32
C HIS A 494 54.70 5.83 -76.23
N GLY A 495 53.67 5.48 -75.49
CA GLY A 495 53.30 6.24 -74.29
C GLY A 495 52.18 5.64 -73.38
N VAL A 496 51.53 4.56 -73.77
CA VAL A 496 50.22 4.15 -73.19
C VAL A 496 50.32 3.15 -72.02
N LEU A 497 51.54 2.63 -71.75
CA LEU A 497 51.60 1.53 -70.75
C LEU A 497 51.72 1.96 -69.25
N TYR A 498 52.04 3.23 -69.00
CA TYR A 498 52.25 3.67 -67.58
C TYR A 498 51.05 4.37 -66.93
N ALA A 499 50.05 4.81 -67.70
CA ALA A 499 48.89 5.51 -67.13
C ALA A 499 47.86 4.57 -66.54
N VAL A 500 47.75 3.32 -66.99
CA VAL A 500 46.75 2.33 -66.48
C VAL A 500 47.16 1.75 -65.14
N LEU A 501 48.44 1.64 -64.83
CA LEU A 501 48.91 1.07 -63.55
C LEU A 501 48.67 1.99 -62.35
N GLY A 502 48.69 3.33 -62.57
CA GLY A 502 48.45 4.33 -61.51
C GLY A 502 47.00 4.40 -61.00
N VAL A 503 46.01 4.21 -61.90
CA VAL A 503 44.61 4.27 -61.51
C VAL A 503 44.15 3.04 -60.70
N VAL A 504 44.66 1.87 -61.01
CA VAL A 504 44.33 0.63 -60.27
C VAL A 504 44.84 0.67 -58.82
N LEU A 505 46.06 1.23 -58.61
CA LEU A 505 46.61 1.37 -57.26
C LEU A 505 45.84 2.37 -56.38
N ALA A 506 45.30 3.45 -56.96
CA ALA A 506 44.51 4.44 -56.24
C ALA A 506 43.16 3.89 -55.78
N VAL A 507 42.49 3.06 -56.58
CA VAL A 507 41.21 2.45 -56.24
C VAL A 507 41.34 1.41 -55.11
N VAL A 508 42.44 0.64 -55.12
CA VAL A 508 42.72 -0.35 -54.05
C VAL A 508 43.02 0.36 -52.73
N ALA A 509 43.76 1.49 -52.76
CA ALA A 509 44.09 2.25 -51.52
C ALA A 509 42.83 2.85 -50.87
N VAL A 510 41.89 3.41 -51.67
CA VAL A 510 40.60 3.93 -51.16
C VAL A 510 39.73 2.80 -50.57
N GLY A 511 39.68 1.62 -51.20
CA GLY A 511 38.97 0.45 -50.68
C GLY A 511 39.46 -0.04 -49.30
N LEU A 512 40.81 -0.03 -49.13
CA LEU A 512 41.43 -0.43 -47.84
C LEU A 512 41.16 0.58 -46.72
N ILE A 513 41.15 1.88 -47.01
CA ILE A 513 40.82 2.93 -46.04
C ILE A 513 39.35 2.82 -45.58
N LEU A 514 38.42 2.63 -46.52
CA LEU A 514 36.99 2.47 -46.18
C LEU A 514 36.71 1.19 -45.38
N PHE A 515 37.44 0.10 -45.67
CA PHE A 515 37.35 -1.13 -44.88
C PHE A 515 37.90 -0.95 -43.45
N GLY A 516 38.99 -0.21 -43.29
CA GLY A 516 39.57 0.12 -41.97
C GLY A 516 38.61 0.98 -41.10
N ILE A 517 37.93 1.97 -41.72
CA ILE A 517 36.95 2.81 -41.01
C ILE A 517 35.73 1.97 -40.55
N ARG A 518 35.28 1.04 -41.39
CA ARG A 518 34.09 0.20 -41.10
C ARG A 518 34.34 -0.80 -39.99
N THR A 519 35.54 -1.37 -39.93
CA THR A 519 35.98 -2.28 -38.83
C THR A 519 36.18 -1.53 -37.53
N ARG A 520 36.73 -0.32 -37.56
CA ARG A 520 36.94 0.53 -36.35
C ARG A 520 35.58 0.96 -35.74
N ASN A 521 34.58 1.26 -36.53
CA ASN A 521 33.23 1.60 -36.05
C ASN A 521 32.49 0.40 -35.49
N ARG A 522 32.67 -0.81 -36.02
CA ARG A 522 32.12 -2.06 -35.45
C ARG A 522 32.73 -2.38 -34.06
N LEU A 523 34.03 -2.19 -33.89
CA LEU A 523 34.75 -2.39 -32.61
C LEU A 523 34.32 -1.37 -31.55
N ARG A 524 34.10 -0.10 -31.92
CA ARG A 524 33.58 0.93 -31.01
C ARG A 524 32.17 0.61 -30.49
N LYS A 525 31.26 0.17 -31.38
CA LYS A 525 29.90 -0.26 -30.97
C LYS A 525 29.91 -1.48 -30.04
N LYS A 526 30.82 -2.44 -30.29
CA LYS A 526 30.96 -3.64 -29.44
C LYS A 526 31.50 -3.31 -28.03
N LYS A 527 32.49 -2.38 -27.93
CA LYS A 527 33.01 -1.88 -26.65
C LYS A 527 31.96 -1.10 -25.85
N ALA A 528 31.16 -0.25 -26.49
CA ALA A 528 30.09 0.51 -25.83
C ALA A 528 28.97 -0.42 -25.31
N ARG A 529 28.66 -1.51 -26.01
CA ARG A 529 27.67 -2.50 -25.56
C ARG A 529 28.17 -3.31 -24.35
N LEU A 530 29.45 -3.68 -24.33
CA LEU A 530 30.08 -4.38 -23.20
C LEU A 530 30.13 -3.50 -21.94
N ALA A 531 30.45 -2.22 -22.07
CA ALA A 531 30.49 -1.27 -20.97
C ALA A 531 29.10 -1.05 -20.32
N ARG A 532 28.03 -1.01 -21.15
CA ARG A 532 26.65 -0.93 -20.64
C ARG A 532 26.23 -2.20 -19.89
N MET A 533 26.64 -3.36 -20.36
CA MET A 533 26.33 -4.63 -19.67
C MET A 533 27.12 -4.79 -18.36
N GLN A 534 28.33 -4.25 -18.25
CA GLN A 534 29.09 -4.23 -17.00
C GLN A 534 28.45 -3.30 -15.97
N LYS A 535 28.05 -2.09 -16.38
CA LYS A 535 27.36 -1.15 -15.49
C LYS A 535 26.03 -1.71 -14.97
N GLN A 536 25.24 -2.38 -15.79
CA GLN A 536 24.01 -3.07 -15.34
C GLN A 536 24.24 -4.24 -14.38
N ARG A 537 25.42 -4.86 -14.42
CA ARG A 537 25.81 -5.91 -13.47
C ARG A 537 26.30 -5.33 -12.13
N GLU A 538 26.92 -4.18 -12.16
CA GLU A 538 27.33 -3.45 -10.94
C GLU A 538 26.12 -2.86 -10.21
N ASP A 539 25.20 -2.25 -10.94
CA ASP A 539 23.96 -1.71 -10.38
C ASP A 539 23.04 -2.80 -9.77
N LYS A 540 23.12 -4.05 -10.27
CA LYS A 540 22.41 -5.21 -9.69
C LYS A 540 23.09 -5.86 -8.47
N LYS A 541 24.32 -5.49 -8.16
CA LYS A 541 25.04 -5.97 -6.95
C LYS A 541 24.91 -5.00 -5.78
N LEU A 542 24.38 -3.79 -6.03
CA LEU A 542 24.16 -2.72 -5.04
C LEU A 542 22.67 -2.61 -4.61
N MET A 543 21.79 -3.47 -5.13
CA MET A 543 20.47 -3.78 -4.63
C MET A 543 20.51 -5.19 -4.00
#